data_4d3bf9d42e765b6f22ab752240d1a888
#
_entry.id   4d3bf9d42e765b6f22ab752240d1a888
#
_cell.length_a   1.000
_cell.length_b   1.000
_cell.length_c   1.000
_cell.angle_alpha   90.00
_cell.angle_beta   90.00
_cell.angle_gamma   90.00
#
_symmetry.space_group_name_H-M   'P 1'
#
loop_
_entity.id
_entity.type
_entity.pdbx_description
1 polymer ?
#
loop_
_entity_poly.entity_id
_entity_poly.type
_entity_poly.pdbx_seq_one_letter_code
_entity_poly.pdbx_strand_id
1 'polypeptide(L)'
;MYGNGQAPIFILKEGVQRTRGRSAQSNNIAAAKAVADAVRSTLGPKGMDKMLVDSMGDVVITNDGATILKEMDIEHPAAKMIIEVAKTQEQHCYDGTTTAVVLSGELLKRSEDLIEQNVHPTVICEGFRLAAEKAVGCLDSHGISTENDDSVLMEVAKTSLTGKSAGAVKSFLADIC
;
A
#
# COMPACT_ATOMS: atom_id res chain seq x y z
N MET A 1 -47.62 28.32 -26.83
CA MET A 1 -46.18 28.11 -26.60
C MET A 1 -46.03 26.87 -25.75
N TYR A 2 -45.72 25.73 -26.36
CA TYR A 2 -45.46 24.47 -25.65
C TYR A 2 -43.97 24.40 -25.38
N GLY A 3 -43.56 24.53 -24.13
CA GLY A 3 -42.18 24.34 -23.70
C GLY A 3 -41.81 22.87 -23.83
N ASN A 4 -40.87 22.55 -24.71
CA ASN A 4 -40.23 21.25 -24.83
C ASN A 4 -39.38 21.02 -23.56
N GLY A 5 -40.00 20.48 -22.53
CA GLY A 5 -39.27 19.98 -21.37
C GLY A 5 -38.50 18.70 -21.76
N GLN A 6 -37.27 18.84 -22.22
CA GLN A 6 -36.38 17.71 -22.32
C GLN A 6 -36.15 17.19 -20.90
N ALA A 7 -36.61 15.97 -20.61
CA ALA A 7 -36.30 15.30 -19.35
C ALA A 7 -34.77 15.18 -19.20
N PRO A 8 -34.22 15.46 -18.03
CA PRO A 8 -32.79 15.34 -17.82
C PRO A 8 -32.34 13.90 -18.09
N ILE A 9 -31.36 13.74 -18.98
CA ILE A 9 -30.79 12.43 -19.27
C ILE A 9 -29.91 12.05 -18.08
N PHE A 10 -30.37 11.13 -17.25
CA PHE A 10 -29.57 10.54 -16.17
C PHE A 10 -28.60 9.51 -16.75
N ILE A 11 -27.33 9.89 -16.90
CA ILE A 11 -26.27 8.99 -17.41
C ILE A 11 -25.76 8.03 -16.30
N LEU A 12 -26.00 8.37 -15.03
CA LEU A 12 -25.56 7.58 -13.87
C LEU A 12 -26.77 6.93 -13.19
N LYS A 13 -26.56 5.73 -12.63
CA LYS A 13 -27.57 5.04 -11.81
C LYS A 13 -27.89 5.88 -10.56
N GLU A 14 -29.13 5.73 -10.04
CA GLU A 14 -29.50 6.31 -8.75
C GLU A 14 -28.55 5.84 -7.64
N GLY A 15 -28.15 6.76 -6.75
CA GLY A 15 -27.24 6.46 -5.64
C GLY A 15 -25.74 6.60 -5.95
N VAL A 16 -25.35 6.87 -7.20
CA VAL A 16 -23.94 7.10 -7.55
C VAL A 16 -23.51 8.50 -7.10
N GLN A 17 -22.57 8.56 -6.17
CA GLN A 17 -21.94 9.82 -5.78
C GLN A 17 -20.86 10.21 -6.80
N ARG A 18 -20.87 11.47 -7.20
CA ARG A 18 -19.90 12.04 -8.13
C ARG A 18 -19.14 13.18 -7.47
N THR A 19 -17.84 12.99 -7.28
CA THR A 19 -16.90 14.05 -6.88
C THR A 19 -16.07 14.50 -8.08
N ARG A 20 -15.65 15.78 -8.12
CA ARG A 20 -14.89 16.36 -9.25
C ARG A 20 -13.78 17.28 -8.75
N GLY A 21 -12.77 17.48 -9.62
CA GLY A 21 -11.69 18.44 -9.38
C GLY A 21 -10.84 18.11 -8.15
N ARG A 22 -10.41 19.13 -7.45
CA ARG A 22 -9.56 18.97 -6.24
C ARG A 22 -10.19 18.14 -5.14
N SER A 23 -11.49 18.26 -4.92
CA SER A 23 -12.20 17.46 -3.91
C SER A 23 -12.08 15.95 -4.18
N ALA A 24 -12.17 15.54 -5.46
CA ALA A 24 -11.99 14.14 -5.83
C ALA A 24 -10.54 13.68 -5.59
N GLN A 25 -9.56 14.52 -5.91
CA GLN A 25 -8.14 14.22 -5.67
C GLN A 25 -7.84 14.06 -4.18
N SER A 26 -8.27 15.03 -3.36
CA SER A 26 -8.07 14.98 -1.90
C SER A 26 -8.76 13.78 -1.26
N ASN A 27 -10.00 13.44 -1.66
CA ASN A 27 -10.70 12.26 -1.18
C ASN A 27 -9.97 10.96 -1.53
N ASN A 28 -9.45 10.86 -2.76
CA ASN A 28 -8.69 9.69 -3.19
C ASN A 28 -7.39 9.53 -2.39
N ILE A 29 -6.67 10.62 -2.17
CA ILE A 29 -5.44 10.63 -1.36
C ILE A 29 -5.75 10.28 0.09
N ALA A 30 -6.80 10.87 0.67
CA ALA A 30 -7.20 10.58 2.04
C ALA A 30 -7.57 9.10 2.24
N ALA A 31 -8.30 8.50 1.31
CA ALA A 31 -8.63 7.07 1.35
C ALA A 31 -7.39 6.18 1.26
N ALA A 32 -6.44 6.50 0.36
CA ALA A 32 -5.19 5.78 0.23
C ALA A 32 -4.30 5.90 1.49
N LYS A 33 -4.24 7.09 2.08
CA LYS A 33 -3.55 7.34 3.36
C LYS A 33 -4.15 6.50 4.50
N ALA A 34 -5.48 6.46 4.59
CA ALA A 34 -6.16 5.68 5.64
C ALA A 34 -5.78 4.20 5.59
N VAL A 35 -5.66 3.61 4.39
CA VAL A 35 -5.18 2.23 4.21
C VAL A 35 -3.73 2.08 4.66
N ALA A 36 -2.85 2.99 4.27
CA ALA A 36 -1.45 2.95 4.67
C ALA A 36 -1.27 3.10 6.19
N ASP A 37 -2.03 3.99 6.82
CA ASP A 37 -1.98 4.22 8.26
C ASP A 37 -2.53 3.02 9.05
N ALA A 38 -3.51 2.30 8.49
CA ALA A 38 -4.04 1.09 9.11
C ALA A 38 -2.98 -0.02 9.27
N VAL A 39 -2.02 -0.12 8.33
CA VAL A 39 -0.96 -1.15 8.39
C VAL A 39 0.37 -0.64 8.93
N ARG A 40 0.55 0.67 9.03
CA ARG A 40 1.82 1.31 9.42
C ARG A 40 2.41 0.77 10.74
N SER A 41 1.57 0.53 11.73
CA SER A 41 2.02 0.08 13.05
C SER A 41 2.51 -1.37 13.09
N THR A 42 2.31 -2.14 12.01
CA THR A 42 2.81 -3.51 11.90
C THR A 42 4.18 -3.58 11.25
N LEU A 43 4.71 -2.45 10.74
CA LEU A 43 5.96 -2.40 10.03
C LEU A 43 7.17 -2.51 10.96
N GLY A 44 8.12 -3.35 10.55
CA GLY A 44 9.45 -3.44 11.14
C GLY A 44 9.55 -4.39 12.34
N PRO A 45 10.76 -4.48 12.95
CA PRO A 45 11.05 -5.50 13.97
C PRO A 45 10.30 -5.30 15.30
N LYS A 46 9.72 -4.13 15.50
CA LYS A 46 8.84 -3.80 16.64
C LYS A 46 7.39 -3.60 16.20
N GLY A 47 7.03 -4.12 15.04
CA GLY A 47 5.67 -4.09 14.55
C GLY A 47 4.70 -4.76 15.53
N MET A 48 3.52 -4.17 15.67
CA MET A 48 2.46 -4.68 16.54
C MET A 48 1.46 -5.49 15.72
N ASP A 49 0.95 -6.57 16.33
CA ASP A 49 -0.16 -7.31 15.74
C ASP A 49 -1.44 -6.48 15.74
N LYS A 50 -2.25 -6.67 14.73
CA LYS A 50 -3.61 -6.14 14.62
C LYS A 50 -4.62 -7.21 14.94
N MET A 51 -5.63 -6.84 15.71
CA MET A 51 -6.84 -7.64 15.91
C MET A 51 -7.93 -7.10 14.99
N LEU A 52 -8.42 -7.93 14.11
CA LEU A 52 -9.53 -7.65 13.21
C LEU A 52 -10.71 -8.49 13.64
N VAL A 53 -11.88 -7.89 13.70
CA VAL A 53 -13.14 -8.57 14.03
C VAL A 53 -14.12 -8.31 12.90
N ASP A 54 -14.59 -9.36 12.27
CA ASP A 54 -15.56 -9.25 11.19
C ASP A 54 -17.00 -9.06 11.71
N SER A 55 -17.93 -8.90 10.78
CA SER A 55 -19.36 -8.73 11.10
C SER A 55 -20.03 -9.96 11.72
N MET A 56 -19.40 -11.13 11.62
CA MET A 56 -19.86 -12.40 12.19
C MET A 56 -19.27 -12.66 13.59
N GLY A 57 -18.29 -11.85 14.00
CA GLY A 57 -17.59 -11.97 15.27
C GLY A 57 -16.32 -12.84 15.20
N ASP A 58 -15.90 -13.25 14.01
CA ASP A 58 -14.63 -13.95 13.82
C ASP A 58 -13.45 -13.00 14.05
N VAL A 59 -12.44 -13.51 14.76
CA VAL A 59 -11.28 -12.70 15.19
C VAL A 59 -10.02 -13.19 14.47
N VAL A 60 -9.37 -12.30 13.75
CA VAL A 60 -8.06 -12.53 13.11
C VAL A 60 -7.01 -11.65 13.79
N ILE A 61 -5.93 -12.24 14.27
CA ILE A 61 -4.78 -11.51 14.85
C ILE A 61 -3.58 -11.75 13.95
N THR A 62 -3.05 -10.67 13.37
CA THR A 62 -1.94 -10.74 12.43
C THR A 62 -1.16 -9.42 12.38
N ASN A 63 0.13 -9.49 12.02
CA ASN A 63 0.93 -8.32 11.67
C ASN A 63 1.28 -8.27 10.16
N ASP A 64 0.79 -9.23 9.39
CA ASP A 64 1.00 -9.24 7.95
C ASP A 64 0.10 -8.23 7.26
N GLY A 65 0.72 -7.28 6.54
CA GLY A 65 -0.01 -6.20 5.86
C GLY A 65 -0.97 -6.70 4.80
N ALA A 66 -0.63 -7.75 4.05
CA ALA A 66 -1.50 -8.30 3.01
C ALA A 66 -2.75 -8.95 3.64
N THR A 67 -2.58 -9.73 4.70
CA THR A 67 -3.70 -10.34 5.44
C THR A 67 -4.62 -9.27 6.04
N ILE A 68 -4.06 -8.24 6.69
CA ILE A 68 -4.85 -7.13 7.24
C ILE A 68 -5.72 -6.48 6.16
N LEU A 69 -5.11 -6.14 5.02
CA LEU A 69 -5.81 -5.45 3.94
C LEU A 69 -6.85 -6.34 3.25
N LYS A 70 -6.68 -7.65 3.26
CA LYS A 70 -7.62 -8.61 2.70
C LYS A 70 -8.85 -8.76 3.57
N GLU A 71 -8.68 -8.74 4.90
CA GLU A 71 -9.78 -8.84 5.87
C GLU A 71 -10.54 -7.51 6.06
N MET A 72 -9.97 -6.39 5.61
CA MET A 72 -10.65 -5.10 5.67
C MET A 72 -11.70 -5.00 4.57
N ASP A 73 -12.96 -4.72 4.95
CA ASP A 73 -14.04 -4.41 4.00
C ASP A 73 -13.89 -2.97 3.49
N ILE A 74 -13.22 -2.83 2.36
CA ILE A 74 -12.89 -1.51 1.77
C ILE A 74 -13.72 -1.27 0.52
N GLU A 75 -14.58 -0.26 0.56
CA GLU A 75 -15.42 0.13 -0.58
C GLU A 75 -14.77 1.15 -1.51
N HIS A 76 -13.95 2.07 -0.97
CA HIS A 76 -13.43 3.21 -1.72
C HIS A 76 -12.49 2.78 -2.87
N PRO A 77 -12.70 3.23 -4.13
CA PRO A 77 -11.91 2.76 -5.27
C PRO A 77 -10.40 3.03 -5.15
N ALA A 78 -10.00 4.22 -4.69
CA ALA A 78 -8.58 4.54 -4.52
C ALA A 78 -7.91 3.68 -3.42
N ALA A 79 -8.64 3.37 -2.36
CA ALA A 79 -8.16 2.45 -1.33
C ALA A 79 -7.99 1.02 -1.88
N LYS A 80 -8.91 0.55 -2.73
CA LYS A 80 -8.75 -0.73 -3.44
C LYS A 80 -7.50 -0.78 -4.31
N MET A 81 -7.12 0.32 -4.95
CA MET A 81 -5.87 0.38 -5.72
C MET A 81 -4.63 0.18 -4.83
N ILE A 82 -4.63 0.67 -3.60
CA ILE A 82 -3.53 0.44 -2.66
C ILE A 82 -3.47 -1.03 -2.22
N ILE A 83 -4.62 -1.68 -2.06
CA ILE A 83 -4.67 -3.13 -1.80
C ILE A 83 -4.06 -3.93 -2.97
N GLU A 84 -4.33 -3.52 -4.21
CA GLU A 84 -3.71 -4.17 -5.38
C GLU A 84 -2.19 -3.99 -5.41
N VAL A 85 -1.64 -2.88 -4.92
CA VAL A 85 -0.20 -2.71 -4.74
C VAL A 85 0.35 -3.77 -3.76
N ALA A 86 -0.33 -3.98 -2.62
CA ALA A 86 0.05 -5.01 -1.65
C ALA A 86 0.02 -6.42 -2.26
N LYS A 87 -1.06 -6.75 -2.96
CA LYS A 87 -1.21 -8.06 -3.62
C LYS A 87 -0.13 -8.29 -4.69
N THR A 88 0.18 -7.26 -5.48
CA THR A 88 1.22 -7.35 -6.49
C THR A 88 2.59 -7.62 -5.85
N GLN A 89 2.90 -6.91 -4.77
CA GLN A 89 4.14 -7.13 -4.01
C GLN A 89 4.19 -8.55 -3.44
N GLU A 90 3.09 -9.03 -2.86
CA GLU A 90 2.99 -10.40 -2.33
C GLU A 90 3.22 -11.45 -3.42
N GLN A 91 2.60 -11.31 -4.59
CA GLN A 91 2.73 -12.25 -5.70
C GLN A 91 4.14 -12.33 -6.30
N HIS A 92 4.88 -11.22 -6.28
CA HIS A 92 6.20 -11.17 -6.90
C HIS A 92 7.35 -11.44 -5.92
N CYS A 93 7.22 -10.99 -4.68
CA CYS A 93 8.32 -11.00 -3.71
C CYS A 93 8.01 -11.78 -2.43
N TYR A 94 6.75 -12.09 -2.14
CA TYR A 94 6.27 -12.75 -0.92
C TYR A 94 6.66 -12.04 0.39
N ASP A 95 7.21 -10.84 0.30
CA ASP A 95 7.61 -10.01 1.44
C ASP A 95 7.54 -8.52 1.06
N GLY A 96 7.62 -7.64 2.08
CA GLY A 96 7.61 -6.19 1.89
C GLY A 96 6.25 -5.58 1.56
N THR A 97 5.14 -6.30 1.72
CA THR A 97 3.77 -5.82 1.43
C THR A 97 3.42 -4.57 2.22
N THR A 98 3.68 -4.57 3.53
CA THR A 98 3.46 -3.41 4.40
C THR A 98 4.33 -2.22 3.98
N THR A 99 5.60 -2.45 3.62
CA THR A 99 6.52 -1.42 3.14
C THR A 99 6.00 -0.75 1.88
N ALA A 100 5.55 -1.54 0.89
CA ALA A 100 5.02 -1.02 -0.38
C ALA A 100 3.78 -0.14 -0.16
N VAL A 101 2.87 -0.56 0.72
CA VAL A 101 1.65 0.19 1.06
C VAL A 101 1.97 1.48 1.80
N VAL A 102 2.83 1.43 2.81
CA VAL A 102 3.23 2.62 3.59
C VAL A 102 3.97 3.61 2.71
N LEU A 103 4.89 3.15 1.85
CA LEU A 103 5.59 4.01 0.89
C LEU A 103 4.61 4.70 -0.07
N SER A 104 3.65 3.94 -0.61
CA SER A 104 2.62 4.50 -1.49
C SER A 104 1.78 5.57 -0.79
N GLY A 105 1.38 5.33 0.46
CA GLY A 105 0.66 6.31 1.27
C GLY A 105 1.46 7.58 1.55
N GLU A 106 2.76 7.45 1.86
CA GLU A 106 3.64 8.62 2.08
C GLU A 106 3.88 9.42 0.79
N LEU A 107 4.06 8.76 -0.35
CA LEU A 107 4.18 9.45 -1.64
C LEU A 107 2.91 10.24 -1.98
N LEU A 108 1.74 9.64 -1.78
CA LEU A 108 0.46 10.32 -1.99
C LEU A 108 0.25 11.49 -1.02
N LYS A 109 0.63 11.33 0.25
CA LYS A 109 0.61 12.41 1.23
C LYS A 109 1.45 13.62 0.78
N ARG A 110 2.68 13.37 0.30
CA ARG A 110 3.53 14.45 -0.23
C ARG A 110 3.00 15.05 -1.53
N SER A 111 2.27 14.25 -2.31
CA SER A 111 1.58 14.77 -3.51
C SER A 111 0.48 15.77 -3.15
N GLU A 112 -0.23 15.57 -2.05
CA GLU A 112 -1.26 16.49 -1.59
C GLU A 112 -0.68 17.89 -1.34
N ASP A 113 0.44 17.97 -0.61
CA ASP A 113 1.15 19.22 -0.34
C ASP A 113 1.55 19.96 -1.65
N LEU A 114 1.99 19.21 -2.67
CA LEU A 114 2.37 19.77 -3.98
C LEU A 114 1.15 20.24 -4.79
N ILE A 115 0.05 19.51 -4.73
CA ILE A 115 -1.21 19.89 -5.39
C ILE A 115 -1.76 21.19 -4.76
N GLU A 116 -1.65 21.35 -3.45
CA GLU A 116 -2.03 22.57 -2.75
C GLU A 116 -1.20 23.77 -3.21
N GLN A 117 0.08 23.55 -3.52
CA GLN A 117 1.00 24.53 -4.11
C GLN A 117 0.74 24.76 -5.61
N ASN A 118 -0.34 24.22 -6.18
CA ASN A 118 -0.71 24.30 -7.59
C ASN A 118 0.26 23.60 -8.56
N VAL A 119 1.05 22.63 -8.10
CA VAL A 119 1.80 21.76 -8.99
C VAL A 119 0.83 20.80 -9.69
N HIS A 120 0.92 20.71 -11.01
CA HIS A 120 -0.01 19.87 -11.77
C HIS A 120 0.28 18.37 -11.51
N PRO A 121 -0.75 17.52 -11.31
CA PRO A 121 -0.57 16.10 -11.00
C PRO A 121 0.30 15.33 -11.99
N THR A 122 0.27 15.68 -13.29
CA THR A 122 1.13 15.04 -14.30
C THR A 122 2.61 15.30 -14.04
N VAL A 123 2.98 16.49 -13.55
CA VAL A 123 4.36 16.83 -13.18
C VAL A 123 4.80 16.01 -11.96
N ILE A 124 3.91 15.82 -10.99
CA ILE A 124 4.17 14.97 -9.81
C ILE A 124 4.39 13.52 -10.24
N CYS A 125 3.55 12.99 -11.14
CA CYS A 125 3.69 11.64 -11.68
C CYS A 125 5.02 11.45 -12.44
N GLU A 126 5.43 12.45 -13.21
CA GLU A 126 6.73 12.41 -13.91
C GLU A 126 7.88 12.42 -12.90
N GLY A 127 7.80 13.26 -11.87
CA GLY A 127 8.76 13.28 -10.78
C GLY A 127 8.89 11.92 -10.08
N PHE A 128 7.79 11.23 -9.83
CA PHE A 128 7.82 9.88 -9.25
C PHE A 128 8.48 8.86 -10.18
N ARG A 129 8.25 8.94 -11.50
CA ARG A 129 8.88 8.05 -12.46
C ARG A 129 10.40 8.22 -12.47
N LEU A 130 10.88 9.45 -12.56
CA LEU A 130 12.31 9.78 -12.48
C LEU A 130 12.93 9.35 -11.14
N ALA A 131 12.21 9.55 -10.04
CA ALA A 131 12.66 9.13 -8.72
C ALA A 131 12.77 7.61 -8.61
N ALA A 132 11.82 6.86 -9.19
CA ALA A 132 11.86 5.39 -9.22
C ALA A 132 13.08 4.87 -9.99
N GLU A 133 13.35 5.41 -11.19
CA GLU A 133 14.54 5.06 -11.97
C GLU A 133 15.83 5.33 -11.18
N LYS A 134 15.91 6.48 -10.53
CA LYS A 134 17.07 6.83 -9.71
C LYS A 134 17.21 5.92 -8.49
N ALA A 135 16.10 5.57 -7.83
CA ALA A 135 16.10 4.68 -6.66
C ALA A 135 16.57 3.27 -7.04
N VAL A 136 16.11 2.72 -8.17
CA VAL A 136 16.58 1.41 -8.68
C VAL A 136 18.08 1.45 -8.93
N GLY A 137 18.58 2.47 -9.64
CA GLY A 137 20.03 2.61 -9.87
C GLY A 137 20.85 2.76 -8.58
N CYS A 138 20.30 3.41 -7.54
CA CYS A 138 20.95 3.45 -6.23
C CYS A 138 20.97 2.09 -5.55
N LEU A 139 19.88 1.32 -5.62
CA LEU A 139 19.81 -0.03 -5.06
C LEU A 139 20.81 -0.96 -5.75
N ASP A 140 20.90 -0.92 -7.07
CA ASP A 140 21.86 -1.71 -7.84
C ASP A 140 23.32 -1.39 -7.47
N SER A 141 23.63 -0.10 -7.25
CA SER A 141 24.98 0.32 -6.88
C SER A 141 25.39 0.03 -5.45
N HIS A 142 24.43 -0.20 -4.54
CA HIS A 142 24.67 -0.48 -3.12
C HIS A 142 24.32 -1.92 -2.74
N GLY A 143 23.83 -2.71 -3.68
CA GLY A 143 23.52 -4.13 -3.49
C GLY A 143 24.75 -4.92 -3.07
N ILE A 144 24.58 -5.81 -2.11
CA ILE A 144 25.62 -6.77 -1.70
C ILE A 144 25.42 -8.03 -2.55
N SER A 145 26.49 -8.48 -3.23
CA SER A 145 26.43 -9.74 -3.98
C SER A 145 26.25 -10.92 -3.02
N THR A 146 25.32 -11.79 -3.35
CA THR A 146 25.08 -13.04 -2.61
C THR A 146 25.69 -14.25 -3.31
N GLU A 147 26.43 -14.05 -4.41
CA GLU A 147 27.09 -15.14 -5.13
C GLU A 147 28.10 -15.84 -4.23
N ASN A 148 27.87 -17.12 -3.95
CA ASN A 148 28.70 -17.98 -3.12
C ASN A 148 28.87 -17.55 -1.65
N ASP A 149 27.92 -16.82 -1.10
CA ASP A 149 27.93 -16.41 0.32
C ASP A 149 26.61 -16.79 1.03
N ASP A 150 26.57 -18.05 1.50
CA ASP A 150 25.42 -18.57 2.24
C ASP A 150 25.15 -17.80 3.54
N SER A 151 26.17 -17.11 4.09
CA SER A 151 25.99 -16.32 5.31
C SER A 151 25.12 -15.09 5.07
N VAL A 152 25.25 -14.44 3.93
CA VAL A 152 24.40 -13.31 3.53
C VAL A 152 22.96 -13.76 3.29
N LEU A 153 22.77 -14.91 2.64
CA LEU A 153 21.44 -15.49 2.42
C LEU A 153 20.75 -15.80 3.75
N MET A 154 21.47 -16.39 4.69
CA MET A 154 20.96 -16.65 6.05
C MET A 154 20.53 -15.37 6.77
N GLU A 155 21.30 -14.28 6.68
CA GLU A 155 20.94 -13.01 7.28
C GLU A 155 19.72 -12.37 6.60
N VAL A 156 19.55 -12.52 5.29
CA VAL A 156 18.35 -12.11 4.57
C VAL A 156 17.12 -12.86 5.07
N ALA A 157 17.22 -14.20 5.20
CA ALA A 157 16.15 -15.04 5.74
C ALA A 157 15.79 -14.65 7.18
N LYS A 158 16.79 -14.44 8.04
CA LYS A 158 16.57 -13.94 9.42
C LYS A 158 15.87 -12.57 9.44
N THR A 159 16.23 -11.69 8.53
CA THR A 159 15.63 -10.36 8.43
C THR A 159 14.16 -10.46 8.04
N SER A 160 13.82 -11.27 7.06
CA SER A 160 12.44 -11.51 6.61
C SER A 160 11.57 -12.14 7.72
N LEU A 161 12.14 -13.02 8.55
CA LEU A 161 11.44 -13.64 9.68
C LEU A 161 11.33 -12.74 10.92
N THR A 162 12.01 -11.60 10.93
CA THR A 162 12.01 -10.68 12.08
C THR A 162 10.67 -9.95 12.21
N GLY A 163 10.12 -9.93 13.42
CA GLY A 163 8.82 -9.31 13.69
C GLY A 163 7.61 -10.19 13.36
N LYS A 164 7.83 -11.41 12.88
CA LYS A 164 6.78 -12.41 12.63
C LYS A 164 6.69 -13.40 13.80
N SER A 165 5.63 -14.18 13.85
CA SER A 165 5.38 -15.19 14.91
C SER A 165 6.49 -16.25 15.07
N ALA A 166 7.35 -16.39 14.05
CA ALA A 166 8.50 -17.27 14.03
C ALA A 166 9.71 -16.80 14.87
N GLY A 167 9.62 -15.68 15.59
CA GLY A 167 10.75 -15.04 16.27
C GLY A 167 11.59 -15.95 17.16
N ALA A 168 10.96 -16.86 17.91
CA ALA A 168 11.66 -17.80 18.80
C ALA A 168 12.50 -18.86 18.08
N VAL A 169 12.11 -19.23 16.85
CA VAL A 169 12.77 -20.28 16.04
C VAL A 169 13.41 -19.71 14.77
N LYS A 170 13.52 -18.40 14.69
CA LYS A 170 14.01 -17.66 13.52
C LYS A 170 15.34 -18.20 12.96
N SER A 171 16.33 -18.43 13.84
CA SER A 171 17.65 -18.90 13.41
C SER A 171 17.61 -20.33 12.84
N PHE A 172 16.79 -21.19 13.44
CA PHE A 172 16.58 -22.54 12.94
C PHE A 172 15.86 -22.56 11.58
N LEU A 173 14.82 -21.75 11.43
CA LEU A 173 14.11 -21.65 10.15
C LEU A 173 14.98 -21.04 9.05
N ALA A 174 15.80 -20.04 9.37
CA ALA A 174 16.70 -19.42 8.40
C ALA A 174 17.83 -20.37 7.91
N ASP A 175 18.19 -21.37 8.71
CA ASP A 175 19.16 -22.39 8.33
C ASP A 175 18.57 -23.46 7.39
N ILE A 176 17.24 -23.59 7.37
CA ILE A 176 16.52 -24.52 6.50
C ILE A 176 16.19 -23.90 5.14
N CYS A 177 15.99 -22.56 5.08
CA CYS A 177 15.62 -21.85 3.86
C CYS A 177 16.78 -21.75 2.87
#